data_059e8a37bcf7b766538dd28f12c17113
#
_entry.id   059e8a37bcf7b766538dd28f12c17113
#
_cell.length_a   1.000
_cell.length_b   1.000
_cell.length_c   1.000
_cell.angle_alpha   90.00
_cell.angle_beta   90.00
_cell.angle_gamma   90.00
#
_symmetry.space_group_name_H-M   'P 1'
#
loop_
_entity.id
_entity.type
_entity.pdbx_description
1 polymer ?
#
loop_
_entity_poly.entity_id
_entity_poly.type
_entity_poly.pdbx_seq_one_letter_code
_entity_poly.pdbx_strand_id
1 'polypeptide(L)'
;LDMLKSDGYKAIFIATGVWNPKTLNVKGETLGNVHYAIDYLKAPKSYNLGERVVVIGAGNVAMDAARTAKRNGADTYVLYRKSFEDMPATKVEIEEAKEDGVKFELYKAPLEIYEDGVKYIQTERVISEDGRVSFKTLEGSEGVFKCDSIIVAISQAPRTNIVSSSRDLSTDKYGLVVTDEKGITTLNGVFASGDVVSGPKTVVEAVANSKKVAHAIDEFCKNN
;
A
#
# COMPACT_ATOMS: atom_id res chain seq x y z
N LEU A 1 18.84 5.66 -16.32
CA LEU A 1 18.46 6.95 -16.92
C LEU A 1 19.54 7.45 -17.88
N ASP A 2 20.82 7.29 -17.56
CA ASP A 2 21.93 7.78 -18.37
C ASP A 2 21.94 7.20 -19.80
N MET A 3 21.62 5.91 -19.94
CA MET A 3 21.49 5.27 -21.24
C MET A 3 20.40 5.93 -22.10
N LEU A 4 19.24 6.25 -21.54
CA LEU A 4 18.17 6.97 -22.27
C LEU A 4 18.61 8.38 -22.71
N LYS A 5 19.37 9.07 -21.87
CA LYS A 5 19.94 10.37 -22.23
C LYS A 5 20.97 10.24 -23.35
N SER A 6 21.84 9.22 -23.29
CA SER A 6 22.85 8.96 -24.39
C SER A 6 22.19 8.55 -25.69
N ASP A 7 21.03 7.93 -25.66
CA ASP A 7 20.22 7.58 -26.83
C ASP A 7 19.48 8.79 -27.46
N GLY A 8 19.67 9.99 -26.90
CA GLY A 8 19.13 11.23 -27.45
C GLY A 8 17.73 11.62 -26.99
N TYR A 9 17.17 10.94 -25.98
CA TYR A 9 15.90 11.37 -25.37
C TYR A 9 16.10 12.71 -24.64
N LYS A 10 15.39 13.75 -25.06
CA LYS A 10 15.43 15.08 -24.45
C LYS A 10 14.76 15.10 -23.08
N ALA A 11 13.62 14.39 -22.92
CA ALA A 11 12.88 14.28 -21.69
C ALA A 11 12.59 12.81 -21.36
N ILE A 12 12.62 12.47 -20.05
CA ILE A 12 12.31 11.15 -19.52
C ILE A 12 11.21 11.32 -18.49
N PHE A 13 10.12 10.56 -18.61
CA PHE A 13 9.01 10.56 -17.68
C PHE A 13 8.98 9.28 -16.86
N ILE A 14 9.09 9.40 -15.52
CA ILE A 14 9.04 8.29 -14.57
C ILE A 14 7.60 8.18 -14.02
N ALA A 15 6.90 7.11 -14.39
CA ALA A 15 5.53 6.81 -13.96
C ALA A 15 5.40 5.33 -13.54
N THR A 16 6.38 4.81 -12.81
CA THR A 16 6.50 3.39 -12.47
C THR A 16 5.60 2.94 -11.34
N GLY A 17 4.94 3.88 -10.65
CA GLY A 17 4.07 3.58 -9.52
C GLY A 17 4.79 3.00 -8.30
N VAL A 18 4.01 2.30 -7.44
CA VAL A 18 4.47 1.65 -6.22
C VAL A 18 3.98 0.19 -6.22
N TRP A 19 4.89 -0.76 -6.44
CA TRP A 19 4.56 -2.17 -6.64
C TRP A 19 5.20 -3.11 -5.62
N ASN A 20 6.06 -2.61 -4.73
CA ASN A 20 6.63 -3.42 -3.66
C ASN A 20 5.67 -3.43 -2.46
N PRO A 21 5.18 -4.58 -2.02
CA PRO A 21 4.38 -4.64 -0.80
C PRO A 21 5.26 -4.23 0.40
N LYS A 22 4.68 -3.49 1.33
CA LYS A 22 5.30 -3.27 2.64
C LYS A 22 5.13 -4.50 3.50
N THR A 23 6.15 -4.80 4.28
CA THR A 23 6.18 -5.93 5.21
C THR A 23 5.67 -5.53 6.59
N LEU A 24 5.07 -6.48 7.29
CA LEU A 24 4.66 -6.31 8.69
C LEU A 24 5.86 -6.29 9.64
N ASN A 25 6.98 -6.92 9.20
CA ASN A 25 8.19 -7.17 10.00
C ASN A 25 7.88 -7.97 11.27
N VAL A 26 7.02 -8.97 11.16
CA VAL A 26 6.69 -9.92 12.22
C VAL A 26 7.21 -11.31 11.89
N LYS A 27 7.49 -12.10 12.91
CA LYS A 27 7.90 -13.49 12.74
C LYS A 27 6.77 -14.28 12.05
N GLY A 28 7.14 -15.17 11.12
CA GLY A 28 6.20 -15.97 10.35
C GLY A 28 5.64 -15.30 9.10
N GLU A 29 5.98 -14.04 8.78
CA GLU A 29 5.49 -13.33 7.59
C GLU A 29 5.89 -14.00 6.26
N THR A 30 6.90 -14.87 6.28
CA THR A 30 7.38 -15.62 5.10
C THR A 30 6.81 -17.03 4.99
N LEU A 31 5.85 -17.40 5.82
CA LEU A 31 5.18 -18.69 5.74
C LEU A 31 4.35 -18.81 4.45
N GLY A 32 4.14 -20.03 3.97
CA GLY A 32 3.44 -20.30 2.71
C GLY A 32 1.97 -19.90 2.66
N ASN A 33 1.35 -19.69 3.83
CA ASN A 33 -0.02 -19.21 3.98
C ASN A 33 -0.14 -17.68 4.04
N VAL A 34 0.97 -16.94 3.85
CA VAL A 34 0.99 -15.47 3.84
C VAL A 34 1.13 -14.97 2.41
N HIS A 35 0.24 -14.09 2.00
CA HIS A 35 0.18 -13.50 0.66
C HIS A 35 0.14 -11.98 0.76
N TYR A 36 0.66 -11.29 -0.27
CA TYR A 36 0.53 -9.85 -0.36
C TYR A 36 -0.65 -9.47 -1.25
N ALA A 37 -1.46 -8.52 -0.81
CA ALA A 37 -2.68 -8.11 -1.52
C ALA A 37 -2.43 -7.70 -2.97
N ILE A 38 -1.32 -6.99 -3.24
CA ILE A 38 -0.96 -6.55 -4.59
C ILE A 38 -0.70 -7.73 -5.55
N ASP A 39 -0.18 -8.84 -5.06
CA ASP A 39 0.07 -10.03 -5.86
C ASP A 39 -1.19 -10.91 -5.94
N TYR A 40 -1.91 -11.07 -4.83
CA TYR A 40 -3.18 -11.78 -4.79
C TYR A 40 -4.19 -11.21 -5.79
N LEU A 41 -4.36 -9.89 -5.83
CA LEU A 41 -5.35 -9.22 -6.69
C LEU A 41 -5.04 -9.32 -8.19
N LYS A 42 -3.80 -9.64 -8.58
CA LYS A 42 -3.46 -9.88 -10.01
C LYS A 42 -4.09 -11.16 -10.56
N ALA A 43 -4.18 -12.20 -9.74
CA ALA A 43 -4.69 -13.51 -10.14
C ALA A 43 -5.37 -14.23 -8.96
N PRO A 44 -6.48 -13.72 -8.40
CA PRO A 44 -7.04 -14.22 -7.13
C PRO A 44 -7.46 -15.69 -7.20
N LYS A 45 -7.86 -16.18 -8.37
CA LYS A 45 -8.28 -17.58 -8.58
C LYS A 45 -7.12 -18.58 -8.58
N SER A 46 -5.86 -18.12 -8.65
CA SER A 46 -4.69 -19.00 -8.59
C SER A 46 -4.24 -19.32 -7.16
N TYR A 47 -4.87 -18.69 -6.16
CA TYR A 47 -4.57 -18.90 -4.75
C TYR A 47 -5.58 -19.86 -4.12
N ASN A 48 -5.07 -20.84 -3.38
CA ASN A 48 -5.87 -21.68 -2.50
C ASN A 48 -5.79 -21.11 -1.08
N LEU A 49 -6.77 -20.27 -0.71
CA LEU A 49 -6.75 -19.56 0.56
C LEU A 49 -7.34 -20.35 1.74
N GLY A 50 -7.95 -21.52 1.49
CA GLY A 50 -8.69 -22.26 2.52
C GLY A 50 -10.04 -21.63 2.84
N GLU A 51 -10.62 -22.00 3.99
CA GLU A 51 -11.96 -21.59 4.39
C GLU A 51 -12.00 -20.22 5.06
N ARG A 52 -11.01 -19.92 5.92
CA ARG A 52 -10.96 -18.68 6.70
C ARG A 52 -9.74 -17.84 6.36
N VAL A 53 -9.99 -16.61 5.94
CA VAL A 53 -8.96 -15.67 5.48
C VAL A 53 -8.94 -14.42 6.34
N VAL A 54 -7.74 -14.02 6.75
CA VAL A 54 -7.52 -12.74 7.44
C VAL A 54 -6.78 -11.78 6.51
N VAL A 55 -7.34 -10.58 6.31
CA VAL A 55 -6.68 -9.48 5.63
C VAL A 55 -6.15 -8.51 6.68
N ILE A 56 -4.84 -8.28 6.71
CA ILE A 56 -4.19 -7.35 7.63
C ILE A 56 -4.00 -6.00 6.95
N GLY A 57 -4.75 -5.00 7.40
CA GLY A 57 -4.76 -3.66 6.84
C GLY A 57 -6.17 -3.13 6.63
N ALA A 58 -6.33 -1.83 6.36
CA ALA A 58 -7.64 -1.20 6.24
C ALA A 58 -7.68 -0.06 5.20
N GLY A 59 -6.81 -0.07 4.20
CA GLY A 59 -6.91 0.81 3.02
C GLY A 59 -7.81 0.24 1.93
N ASN A 60 -8.02 0.97 0.83
CA ASN A 60 -8.84 0.52 -0.29
C ASN A 60 -8.37 -0.85 -0.82
N VAL A 61 -7.07 -1.06 -0.97
CA VAL A 61 -6.51 -2.36 -1.41
C VAL A 61 -6.84 -3.50 -0.44
N ALA A 62 -6.94 -3.20 0.87
CA ALA A 62 -7.37 -4.20 1.85
C ALA A 62 -8.86 -4.55 1.69
N MET A 63 -9.71 -3.55 1.39
CA MET A 63 -11.12 -3.78 1.08
C MET A 63 -11.27 -4.60 -0.20
N ASP A 64 -10.55 -4.26 -1.27
CA ASP A 64 -10.54 -5.03 -2.52
C ASP A 64 -10.13 -6.48 -2.30
N ALA A 65 -9.05 -6.72 -1.55
CA ALA A 65 -8.56 -8.06 -1.25
C ALA A 65 -9.57 -8.86 -0.41
N ALA A 66 -10.17 -8.24 0.60
CA ALA A 66 -11.14 -8.88 1.48
C ALA A 66 -12.44 -9.25 0.72
N ARG A 67 -12.98 -8.32 -0.06
CA ARG A 67 -14.17 -8.54 -0.90
C ARG A 67 -13.92 -9.63 -1.95
N THR A 68 -12.74 -9.61 -2.57
CA THR A 68 -12.35 -10.62 -3.55
C THR A 68 -12.24 -12.00 -2.92
N ALA A 69 -11.61 -12.14 -1.75
CA ALA A 69 -11.52 -13.39 -1.02
C ALA A 69 -12.92 -13.89 -0.61
N LYS A 70 -13.78 -12.98 -0.12
CA LYS A 70 -15.16 -13.29 0.26
C LYS A 70 -15.99 -13.79 -0.93
N ARG A 71 -15.92 -13.10 -2.07
CA ARG A 71 -16.62 -13.48 -3.31
C ARG A 71 -16.10 -14.80 -3.90
N ASN A 72 -14.86 -15.17 -3.62
CA ASN A 72 -14.27 -16.47 -3.96
C ASN A 72 -14.65 -17.59 -2.96
N GLY A 73 -15.49 -17.30 -1.96
CA GLY A 73 -16.07 -18.29 -1.04
C GLY A 73 -15.45 -18.38 0.35
N ALA A 74 -14.42 -17.59 0.65
CA ALA A 74 -13.79 -17.62 1.98
C ALA A 74 -14.62 -16.88 3.05
N ASP A 75 -14.56 -17.36 4.30
CA ASP A 75 -15.00 -16.59 5.47
C ASP A 75 -13.92 -15.57 5.84
N THR A 76 -14.15 -14.31 5.43
CA THR A 76 -13.12 -13.28 5.37
C THR A 76 -13.24 -12.25 6.48
N TYR A 77 -12.11 -11.95 7.10
CA TYR A 77 -11.95 -11.01 8.20
C TYR A 77 -10.91 -9.95 7.87
N VAL A 78 -11.21 -8.70 8.17
CA VAL A 78 -10.22 -7.62 8.16
C VAL A 78 -9.72 -7.42 9.58
N LEU A 79 -8.43 -7.63 9.81
CA LEU A 79 -7.77 -7.38 11.09
C LEU A 79 -7.07 -6.03 11.05
N TYR A 80 -7.49 -5.11 11.92
CA TYR A 80 -6.99 -3.75 11.93
C TYR A 80 -6.69 -3.24 13.35
N ARG A 81 -5.55 -2.57 13.49
CA ARG A 81 -5.06 -2.08 14.80
C ARG A 81 -5.73 -0.82 15.33
N LYS A 82 -6.72 -0.25 14.62
CA LYS A 82 -7.40 0.98 15.00
C LYS A 82 -8.92 0.83 14.86
N SER A 83 -9.66 1.94 14.98
CA SER A 83 -11.11 2.00 14.81
C SER A 83 -11.55 2.09 13.35
N PHE A 84 -12.86 2.04 13.10
CA PHE A 84 -13.43 2.29 11.78
C PHE A 84 -13.16 3.73 11.29
N GLU A 85 -13.19 4.71 12.20
CA GLU A 85 -12.97 6.13 11.88
C GLU A 85 -11.54 6.40 11.43
N ASP A 86 -10.59 5.55 11.81
CA ASP A 86 -9.17 5.67 11.48
C ASP A 86 -8.77 4.84 10.25
N MET A 87 -9.73 4.20 9.58
CA MET A 87 -9.45 3.45 8.35
C MET A 87 -9.09 4.38 7.20
N PRO A 88 -7.99 4.13 6.47
CA PRO A 88 -7.64 4.92 5.28
C PRO A 88 -8.55 4.65 4.08
N ALA A 89 -9.29 3.54 4.07
CA ALA A 89 -10.26 3.24 3.01
C ALA A 89 -11.41 4.28 3.00
N THR A 90 -11.98 4.50 1.83
CA THR A 90 -13.17 5.34 1.72
C THR A 90 -14.35 4.70 2.43
N LYS A 91 -15.29 5.53 2.93
CA LYS A 91 -16.50 5.01 3.59
C LYS A 91 -17.31 4.08 2.68
N VAL A 92 -17.34 4.39 1.38
CA VAL A 92 -18.02 3.56 0.38
C VAL A 92 -17.41 2.17 0.31
N GLU A 93 -16.08 2.05 0.21
CA GLU A 93 -15.39 0.76 0.17
C GLU A 93 -15.59 -0.07 1.45
N ILE A 94 -15.65 0.59 2.61
CA ILE A 94 -15.90 -0.08 3.89
C ILE A 94 -17.34 -0.63 3.93
N GLU A 95 -18.34 0.18 3.53
CA GLU A 95 -19.73 -0.27 3.51
C GLU A 95 -19.96 -1.40 2.49
N GLU A 96 -19.41 -1.29 1.29
CA GLU A 96 -19.47 -2.35 0.29
C GLU A 96 -18.78 -3.65 0.78
N ALA A 97 -17.71 -3.56 1.55
CA ALA A 97 -17.08 -4.74 2.15
C ALA A 97 -17.99 -5.40 3.21
N LYS A 98 -18.70 -4.60 4.02
CA LYS A 98 -19.70 -5.10 4.96
C LYS A 98 -20.89 -5.76 4.24
N GLU A 99 -21.38 -5.14 3.17
CA GLU A 99 -22.48 -5.69 2.35
C GLU A 99 -22.10 -7.02 1.71
N ASP A 100 -20.85 -7.17 1.24
CA ASP A 100 -20.31 -8.45 0.75
C ASP A 100 -20.16 -9.50 1.88
N GLY A 101 -20.34 -9.13 3.14
CA GLY A 101 -20.26 -10.01 4.31
C GLY A 101 -18.85 -10.21 4.86
N VAL A 102 -17.94 -9.24 4.60
CA VAL A 102 -16.62 -9.19 5.26
C VAL A 102 -16.80 -8.78 6.72
N LYS A 103 -16.13 -9.49 7.62
CA LYS A 103 -16.14 -9.22 9.05
C LYS A 103 -14.93 -8.40 9.48
N PHE A 104 -15.04 -7.63 10.56
CA PHE A 104 -13.99 -6.72 11.00
C PHE A 104 -13.57 -7.02 12.44
N GLU A 105 -12.28 -7.24 12.63
CA GLU A 105 -11.60 -7.47 13.89
C GLU A 105 -10.71 -6.25 14.21
N LEU A 106 -11.32 -5.28 14.91
CA LEU A 106 -10.67 -4.00 15.18
C LEU A 106 -9.83 -4.04 16.45
N TYR A 107 -8.98 -3.01 16.62
CA TYR A 107 -8.10 -2.85 17.77
C TYR A 107 -7.16 -4.04 17.99
N LYS A 108 -6.73 -4.70 16.93
CA LYS A 108 -5.83 -5.85 16.94
C LYS A 108 -4.61 -5.59 16.08
N ALA A 109 -3.44 -5.54 16.71
CA ALA A 109 -2.15 -5.40 16.03
C ALA A 109 -1.49 -6.78 15.89
N PRO A 110 -1.06 -7.21 14.69
CA PRO A 110 -0.38 -8.50 14.52
C PRO A 110 0.98 -8.48 15.21
N LEU A 111 1.34 -9.59 15.87
CA LEU A 111 2.63 -9.79 16.54
C LEU A 111 3.46 -10.90 15.91
N GLU A 112 2.83 -12.00 15.53
CA GLU A 112 3.46 -13.18 14.96
C GLU A 112 2.45 -13.96 14.11
N ILE A 113 2.93 -14.60 13.07
CA ILE A 113 2.11 -15.44 12.18
C ILE A 113 2.48 -16.89 12.36
N TYR A 114 1.48 -17.77 12.38
CA TYR A 114 1.58 -19.22 12.45
C TYR A 114 0.96 -19.85 11.20
N GLU A 115 1.19 -21.13 10.97
CA GLU A 115 0.57 -21.88 9.87
C GLU A 115 -0.97 -21.92 9.96
N ASP A 116 -1.52 -21.78 11.16
CA ASP A 116 -2.96 -21.88 11.43
C ASP A 116 -3.57 -20.60 12.04
N GLY A 117 -2.89 -19.47 11.91
CA GLY A 117 -3.44 -18.21 12.44
C GLY A 117 -2.45 -17.07 12.63
N VAL A 118 -2.94 -16.00 13.23
CA VAL A 118 -2.15 -14.81 13.57
C VAL A 118 -2.29 -14.48 15.05
N LYS A 119 -1.15 -14.37 15.73
CA LYS A 119 -1.08 -13.82 17.08
C LYS A 119 -1.20 -12.30 17.00
N TYR A 120 -2.07 -11.74 17.82
CA TYR A 120 -2.27 -10.29 17.91
C TYR A 120 -2.17 -9.82 19.35
N ILE A 121 -2.01 -8.52 19.54
CA ILE A 121 -2.19 -7.81 20.79
C ILE A 121 -3.30 -6.77 20.61
N GLN A 122 -4.13 -6.57 21.63
CA GLN A 122 -5.12 -5.51 21.56
C GLN A 122 -4.48 -4.13 21.65
N THR A 123 -5.13 -3.17 21.01
CA THR A 123 -4.74 -1.76 21.07
C THR A 123 -5.90 -0.93 21.63
N GLU A 124 -5.57 0.20 22.23
CA GLU A 124 -6.55 1.19 22.65
C GLU A 124 -6.27 2.55 22.03
N ARG A 125 -7.33 3.30 21.81
CA ARG A 125 -7.24 4.68 21.31
C ARG A 125 -6.96 5.62 22.47
N VAL A 126 -5.87 6.37 22.39
CA VAL A 126 -5.45 7.34 23.39
C VAL A 126 -5.45 8.73 22.77
N ILE A 127 -6.09 9.68 23.44
CA ILE A 127 -6.07 11.09 23.04
C ILE A 127 -5.17 11.82 24.04
N SER A 128 -4.09 12.43 23.56
CA SER A 128 -3.20 13.25 24.38
C SER A 128 -3.83 14.62 24.68
N GLU A 129 -3.27 15.32 25.65
CA GLU A 129 -3.77 16.66 26.08
C GLU A 129 -3.79 17.69 24.95
N ASP A 130 -2.90 17.55 23.96
CA ASP A 130 -2.84 18.38 22.75
C ASP A 130 -3.84 17.93 21.64
N GLY A 131 -4.74 16.97 21.94
CA GLY A 131 -5.75 16.46 21.03
C GLY A 131 -5.26 15.45 19.99
N ARG A 132 -3.99 15.04 20.02
CA ARG A 132 -3.47 14.03 19.11
C ARG A 132 -3.96 12.64 19.45
N VAL A 133 -4.45 11.94 18.43
CA VAL A 133 -4.88 10.55 18.55
C VAL A 133 -3.70 9.61 18.32
N SER A 134 -3.47 8.71 19.25
CA SER A 134 -2.50 7.62 19.14
C SER A 134 -3.14 6.29 19.53
N PHE A 135 -2.46 5.18 19.23
CA PHE A 135 -2.91 3.84 19.59
C PHE A 135 -1.79 3.15 20.36
N LYS A 136 -2.10 2.66 21.56
CA LYS A 136 -1.16 1.95 22.41
C LYS A 136 -1.56 0.48 22.49
N THR A 137 -0.59 -0.39 22.63
CA THR A 137 -0.80 -1.82 22.90
C THR A 137 -1.15 -2.04 24.37
N LEU A 138 -2.07 -2.96 24.64
CA LEU A 138 -2.47 -3.39 25.98
C LEU A 138 -1.65 -4.63 26.34
N GLU A 139 -0.68 -4.50 27.23
CA GLU A 139 0.11 -5.64 27.71
C GLU A 139 -0.77 -6.73 28.32
N GLY A 140 -0.47 -7.98 28.02
CA GLY A 140 -1.25 -9.13 28.53
C GLY A 140 -2.59 -9.37 27.82
N SER A 141 -2.87 -8.67 26.72
CA SER A 141 -4.10 -8.83 25.91
C SER A 141 -3.90 -9.66 24.64
N GLU A 142 -2.81 -10.41 24.58
CA GLU A 142 -2.48 -11.22 23.42
C GLU A 142 -3.52 -12.31 23.19
N GLY A 143 -3.84 -12.52 21.92
CA GLY A 143 -4.72 -13.59 21.47
C GLY A 143 -4.25 -14.17 20.15
N VAL A 144 -4.86 -15.27 19.76
CA VAL A 144 -4.62 -15.90 18.46
C VAL A 144 -5.93 -15.92 17.68
N PHE A 145 -5.90 -15.37 16.47
CA PHE A 145 -6.99 -15.50 15.51
C PHE A 145 -6.67 -16.64 14.55
N LYS A 146 -7.49 -17.69 14.58
CA LYS A 146 -7.30 -18.87 13.72
C LYS A 146 -7.76 -18.58 12.30
N CYS A 147 -6.91 -18.88 11.32
CA CYS A 147 -7.20 -18.75 9.89
C CYS A 147 -6.28 -19.64 9.07
N ASP A 148 -6.70 -19.94 7.85
CA ASP A 148 -5.93 -20.77 6.91
C ASP A 148 -4.95 -19.93 6.10
N SER A 149 -5.32 -18.70 5.76
CA SER A 149 -4.47 -17.79 5.01
C SER A 149 -4.55 -16.35 5.50
N ILE A 150 -3.44 -15.64 5.30
CA ILE A 150 -3.29 -14.22 5.65
C ILE A 150 -2.93 -13.43 4.41
N ILE A 151 -3.65 -12.33 4.16
CA ILE A 151 -3.34 -11.38 3.09
C ILE A 151 -2.85 -10.07 3.72
N VAL A 152 -1.60 -9.71 3.48
CA VAL A 152 -0.99 -8.48 3.98
C VAL A 152 -1.31 -7.33 3.02
N ALA A 153 -1.99 -6.29 3.53
CA ALA A 153 -2.49 -5.14 2.76
C ALA A 153 -2.18 -3.80 3.46
N ILE A 154 -0.94 -3.62 3.96
CA ILE A 154 -0.51 -2.46 4.74
C ILE A 154 0.17 -1.37 3.91
N SER A 155 -0.17 -1.22 2.65
CA SER A 155 0.42 -0.27 1.71
C SER A 155 1.57 -0.85 0.87
N GLN A 156 2.04 -0.05 -0.06
CA GLN A 156 3.10 -0.39 -1.01
C GLN A 156 4.20 0.68 -0.99
N ALA A 157 5.35 0.34 -1.55
CA ALA A 157 6.50 1.20 -1.74
C ALA A 157 6.96 1.20 -3.20
N PRO A 158 7.66 2.23 -3.68
CA PRO A 158 8.23 2.23 -5.02
C PRO A 158 9.32 1.15 -5.15
N ARG A 159 9.50 0.68 -6.38
CA ARG A 159 10.67 -0.15 -6.71
C ARG A 159 11.91 0.74 -6.77
N THR A 160 12.90 0.40 -5.99
CA THR A 160 14.13 1.21 -5.87
C THR A 160 15.06 1.13 -7.08
N ASN A 161 14.87 0.16 -7.98
CA ASN A 161 15.80 -0.14 -9.09
C ASN A 161 16.11 1.06 -9.98
N ILE A 162 15.10 1.88 -10.33
CA ILE A 162 15.29 3.07 -11.19
C ILE A 162 16.01 4.17 -10.42
N VAL A 163 15.70 4.33 -9.15
CA VAL A 163 16.25 5.36 -8.28
C VAL A 163 17.68 5.03 -7.87
N SER A 164 17.93 3.76 -7.49
CA SER A 164 19.27 3.31 -7.08
C SER A 164 20.30 3.30 -8.22
N SER A 165 19.84 3.24 -9.46
CA SER A 165 20.71 3.33 -10.66
C SER A 165 21.10 4.75 -11.05
N SER A 166 20.54 5.77 -10.38
CA SER A 166 20.77 7.19 -10.72
C SER A 166 21.13 7.98 -9.47
N ARG A 167 22.43 8.24 -9.28
CA ARG A 167 22.98 8.86 -8.05
C ARG A 167 22.40 10.24 -7.74
N ASP A 168 21.97 10.98 -8.76
CA ASP A 168 21.52 12.38 -8.64
C ASP A 168 19.99 12.52 -8.61
N LEU A 169 19.24 11.41 -8.68
CA LEU A 169 17.79 11.42 -8.52
C LEU A 169 17.43 11.33 -7.03
N SER A 170 16.94 12.42 -6.46
CA SER A 170 16.58 12.47 -5.04
C SER A 170 15.27 11.78 -4.76
N THR A 171 15.23 11.08 -3.61
CA THR A 171 14.01 10.50 -3.03
C THR A 171 13.80 10.98 -1.62
N ASP A 172 12.56 10.91 -1.16
CA ASP A 172 12.23 11.13 0.23
C ASP A 172 12.58 9.89 1.11
N LYS A 173 12.31 10.01 2.42
CA LYS A 173 12.51 8.91 3.39
C LYS A 173 11.68 7.65 3.12
N TYR A 174 10.70 7.70 2.25
CA TYR A 174 9.86 6.56 1.84
C TYR A 174 10.27 5.98 0.49
N GLY A 175 11.32 6.53 -0.14
CA GLY A 175 11.81 6.14 -1.45
C GLY A 175 11.00 6.71 -2.62
N LEU A 176 10.09 7.66 -2.37
CA LEU A 176 9.32 8.35 -3.41
C LEU A 176 10.19 9.40 -4.08
N VAL A 177 10.04 9.56 -5.40
CA VAL A 177 10.80 10.54 -6.19
C VAL A 177 10.40 11.95 -5.79
N VAL A 178 11.38 12.79 -5.45
CA VAL A 178 11.15 14.19 -5.12
C VAL A 178 10.98 15.00 -6.41
N THR A 179 9.89 15.77 -6.49
CA THR A 179 9.60 16.67 -7.60
C THR A 179 9.11 18.02 -7.09
N ASP A 180 9.17 19.02 -7.96
CA ASP A 180 8.43 20.27 -7.77
C ASP A 180 6.94 20.10 -8.15
N GLU A 181 6.18 21.19 -8.11
CA GLU A 181 4.74 21.23 -8.46
C GLU A 181 4.46 20.91 -9.94
N LYS A 182 5.47 21.06 -10.81
CA LYS A 182 5.42 20.74 -12.25
C LYS A 182 5.89 19.31 -12.57
N GLY A 183 6.26 18.54 -11.54
CA GLY A 183 6.78 17.19 -11.69
C GLY A 183 8.22 17.11 -12.16
N ILE A 184 8.98 18.21 -12.08
CA ILE A 184 10.41 18.25 -12.43
C ILE A 184 11.18 17.63 -11.26
N THR A 185 12.03 16.65 -11.56
CA THR A 185 12.89 16.00 -10.57
C THR A 185 14.19 16.77 -10.33
N THR A 186 15.05 16.28 -9.46
CA THR A 186 16.39 16.83 -9.24
C THR A 186 17.33 16.64 -10.45
N LEU A 187 16.98 15.75 -11.40
CA LEU A 187 17.73 15.52 -12.63
C LEU A 187 17.15 16.31 -13.79
N ASN A 188 17.99 17.14 -14.45
CA ASN A 188 17.57 17.89 -15.62
C ASN A 188 17.04 16.99 -16.74
N GLY A 189 15.87 17.35 -17.30
CA GLY A 189 15.17 16.57 -18.34
C GLY A 189 14.49 15.30 -17.81
N VAL A 190 14.41 15.11 -16.49
CA VAL A 190 13.70 13.96 -15.90
C VAL A 190 12.50 14.46 -15.09
N PHE A 191 11.35 13.90 -15.38
CA PHE A 191 10.05 14.24 -14.80
C PHE A 191 9.45 13.01 -14.14
N ALA A 192 8.59 13.19 -13.14
CA ALA A 192 7.89 12.09 -12.50
C ALA A 192 6.47 12.48 -12.06
N SER A 193 5.56 11.53 -12.05
CA SER A 193 4.20 11.70 -11.56
C SER A 193 3.55 10.38 -11.14
N GLY A 194 2.37 10.48 -10.53
CA GLY A 194 1.62 9.34 -10.01
C GLY A 194 2.20 8.79 -8.71
N ASP A 195 1.92 7.53 -8.42
CA ASP A 195 2.24 6.93 -7.12
C ASP A 195 3.74 6.88 -6.81
N VAL A 196 4.61 6.94 -7.81
CA VAL A 196 6.07 7.01 -7.59
C VAL A 196 6.50 8.31 -6.92
N VAL A 197 5.66 9.36 -6.98
CA VAL A 197 5.86 10.68 -6.35
C VAL A 197 4.99 10.84 -5.11
N SER A 198 3.70 10.49 -5.20
CA SER A 198 2.71 10.79 -4.15
C SER A 198 2.44 9.63 -3.18
N GLY A 199 3.04 8.45 -3.39
CA GLY A 199 2.59 7.21 -2.77
C GLY A 199 1.28 6.69 -3.39
N PRO A 200 0.76 5.55 -2.92
CA PRO A 200 -0.43 4.93 -3.50
C PRO A 200 -1.66 5.82 -3.32
N LYS A 201 -2.25 6.24 -4.44
CA LYS A 201 -3.44 7.08 -4.52
C LYS A 201 -4.40 6.59 -5.60
N THR A 202 -5.41 7.41 -5.94
CA THR A 202 -6.40 7.10 -6.95
C THR A 202 -5.88 7.32 -8.37
N VAL A 203 -6.45 6.59 -9.33
CA VAL A 203 -6.17 6.79 -10.77
C VAL A 203 -6.48 8.22 -11.20
N VAL A 204 -7.57 8.80 -10.67
CA VAL A 204 -7.99 10.18 -10.98
C VAL A 204 -6.91 11.19 -10.60
N GLU A 205 -6.32 11.06 -9.41
CA GLU A 205 -5.21 11.92 -8.95
C GLU A 205 -3.95 11.72 -9.80
N ALA A 206 -3.61 10.47 -10.13
CA ALA A 206 -2.47 10.17 -10.99
C ALA A 206 -2.62 10.81 -12.37
N VAL A 207 -3.79 10.69 -13.00
CA VAL A 207 -4.10 11.32 -14.30
C VAL A 207 -4.07 12.84 -14.22
N ALA A 208 -4.69 13.44 -13.20
CA ALA A 208 -4.74 14.89 -13.04
C ALA A 208 -3.33 15.49 -12.88
N ASN A 209 -2.48 14.85 -12.08
CA ASN A 209 -1.10 15.31 -11.91
C ASN A 209 -0.25 15.07 -13.17
N SER A 210 -0.39 13.92 -13.83
CA SER A 210 0.36 13.63 -15.06
C SER A 210 0.03 14.58 -16.21
N LYS A 211 -1.19 15.11 -16.30
CA LYS A 211 -1.54 16.17 -17.28
C LYS A 211 -0.73 17.45 -17.08
N LYS A 212 -0.52 17.86 -15.82
CA LYS A 212 0.33 19.03 -15.51
C LYS A 212 1.77 18.79 -15.92
N VAL A 213 2.29 17.59 -15.60
CA VAL A 213 3.66 17.20 -15.94
C VAL A 213 3.87 17.11 -17.46
N ALA A 214 2.87 16.64 -18.21
CA ALA A 214 2.92 16.60 -19.67
C ALA A 214 3.13 18.01 -20.29
N HIS A 215 2.48 19.05 -19.75
CA HIS A 215 2.72 20.43 -20.19
C HIS A 215 4.16 20.89 -19.88
N ALA A 216 4.70 20.56 -18.72
CA ALA A 216 6.07 20.90 -18.35
C ALA A 216 7.09 20.20 -19.25
N ILE A 217 6.85 18.93 -19.63
CA ILE A 217 7.66 18.19 -20.59
C ILE A 217 7.62 18.86 -21.96
N ASP A 218 6.44 19.26 -22.46
CA ASP A 218 6.29 19.92 -23.75
C ASP A 218 7.05 21.25 -23.79
N GLU A 219 6.90 22.08 -22.76
CA GLU A 219 7.66 23.33 -22.61
C GLU A 219 9.18 23.07 -22.61
N PHE A 220 9.64 22.06 -21.86
CA PHE A 220 11.05 21.71 -21.79
C PHE A 220 11.59 21.28 -23.15
N CYS A 221 10.88 20.42 -23.88
CA CYS A 221 11.29 19.92 -25.19
C CYS A 221 11.32 21.01 -26.29
N LYS A 222 10.47 22.04 -26.18
CA LYS A 222 10.46 23.18 -27.11
C LYS A 222 11.66 24.13 -26.91
N ASN A 223 12.16 24.20 -25.67
CA ASN A 223 13.23 25.13 -25.28
C ASN A 223 14.63 24.49 -25.31
N ASN A 224 14.72 23.20 -25.53
CA ASN A 224 15.95 22.40 -25.61
C ASN A 224 15.94 21.50 -26.85
#